data_f2fbc341a8d108e96e376b499afec6b8
#
_entry.id   f2fbc341a8d108e96e376b499afec6b8
#
_cell.length_a   1.000
_cell.length_b   1.000
_cell.length_c   1.000
_cell.angle_alpha   90.00
_cell.angle_beta   90.00
_cell.angle_gamma   90.00
#
_symmetry.space_group_name_H-M   'P 1'
#
loop_
_entity.id
_entity.type
_entity.pdbx_description
1 polymer ?
#
loop_
_entity_poly.entity_id
_entity_poly.type
_entity_poly.pdbx_seq_one_letter_code
_entity_poly.pdbx_strand_id
1 'polypeptide(L)'
;LQVVMNGLGSIAGLRQLALPALGGDLWAQDSLPDLATADIANAGLLKAVRALSFVVRDGVTMAVDYRNIGAEEIGGVYESLLELIPEVTDDATGFELSIAPGNERKTSGSYYTHPDLVQSLLDTALDPVLAEAMKKPDPEKAILSLKVCDPACGSGAFLIAAAHRMAKRLATVRTGDDEPSPDSVRSALRDIVGHCLYGVDMNPLAVELCKVNLWMEAMDKGKPLSFLDHRIMLGNSLLGTAPALMAKGIPDEAFAPLEGDDKAVCSVLRKRNREERDTETMFLVAEGDTPGRPFAVYDTEEFGSAIEQLDAMDDNQMVSIEQKRWRYRAMSGSREYGAARLAADAWCAAFVWRKVKGAPAAVTRDVFRRINEDPQSVPGEIIEEVRRIAEQHSFFHWHIAYPDVFHLPAPGDDPDNELMGWSGGFDVVLGNPPWERIKIQEKEWFATRDPAIAGAPTAAARRRLIEQLRDEDLRLYDMFTQDLRKASGDSHFVRNSGRYPLCGRGDINTYTVFAETMRNLISSRGRVGVVVPSGIATDDTTKVFFQDIMEKRSLVSLYDFENRKGIFPAIDSRIKFSLVTMAGSGSAERKPADFVFFALRAGDLKDPD
;
A
#
# COMPACT_ATOMS: atom_id res chain seq x y z
N LEU A 1 -31.77 9.25 -5.37
CA LEU A 1 -30.36 8.92 -5.34
C LEU A 1 -30.15 7.41 -5.49
N GLN A 2 -30.75 6.58 -4.61
CA GLN A 2 -30.62 5.12 -4.65
C GLN A 2 -31.00 4.51 -6.00
N VAL A 3 -32.07 5.00 -6.66
CA VAL A 3 -32.46 4.56 -8.01
C VAL A 3 -31.38 4.86 -9.05
N VAL A 4 -30.73 6.03 -8.95
CA VAL A 4 -29.62 6.43 -9.83
C VAL A 4 -28.41 5.53 -9.59
N MET A 5 -28.01 5.35 -8.34
CA MET A 5 -26.86 4.51 -7.96
C MET A 5 -27.08 3.06 -8.40
N ASN A 6 -28.24 2.49 -8.10
CA ASN A 6 -28.61 1.13 -8.54
C ASN A 6 -28.62 1.01 -10.09
N GLY A 7 -29.06 2.08 -10.79
CA GLY A 7 -29.02 2.14 -12.25
C GLY A 7 -27.60 2.10 -12.81
N LEU A 8 -26.69 2.86 -12.23
CA LEU A 8 -25.26 2.90 -12.64
C LEU A 8 -24.54 1.58 -12.35
N GLY A 9 -24.85 0.94 -11.20
CA GLY A 9 -24.27 -0.35 -10.81
C GLY A 9 -24.90 -1.57 -11.50
N SER A 10 -26.05 -1.43 -12.17
CA SER A 10 -26.73 -2.56 -12.79
C SER A 10 -26.12 -2.96 -14.14
N ILE A 11 -26.25 -4.23 -14.52
CA ILE A 11 -25.77 -4.76 -15.81
C ILE A 11 -26.45 -4.05 -17.02
N ALA A 12 -27.70 -3.60 -16.85
CA ALA A 12 -28.51 -3.02 -17.93
C ALA A 12 -28.51 -1.49 -17.96
N GLY A 13 -27.95 -0.84 -16.93
CA GLY A 13 -28.14 0.60 -16.71
C GLY A 13 -29.61 0.92 -16.39
N LEU A 14 -29.98 2.20 -16.47
CA LEU A 14 -31.36 2.66 -16.30
C LEU A 14 -31.80 3.48 -17.51
N ARG A 15 -32.42 2.85 -18.48
CA ARG A 15 -32.81 3.46 -19.78
C ARG A 15 -33.74 4.67 -19.60
N GLN A 16 -34.65 4.63 -18.59
CA GLN A 16 -35.59 5.72 -18.31
C GLN A 16 -34.92 7.04 -17.93
N LEU A 17 -33.72 6.98 -17.35
CA LEU A 17 -32.91 8.13 -16.98
C LEU A 17 -31.68 8.30 -17.87
N ALA A 18 -31.58 7.53 -18.96
CA ALA A 18 -30.41 7.50 -19.85
C ALA A 18 -29.08 7.24 -19.11
N LEU A 19 -29.11 6.47 -18.02
CA LEU A 19 -27.93 6.12 -17.25
C LEU A 19 -27.29 4.86 -17.84
N PRO A 20 -25.98 4.90 -18.20
CA PRO A 20 -25.26 3.74 -18.67
C PRO A 20 -25.01 2.75 -17.53
N ALA A 21 -24.77 1.49 -17.86
CA ALA A 21 -24.20 0.51 -16.95
C ALA A 21 -22.69 0.80 -16.78
N LEU A 22 -22.28 1.33 -15.65
CA LEU A 22 -20.88 1.60 -15.36
C LEU A 22 -20.20 0.44 -14.63
N GLY A 23 -20.95 -0.26 -13.76
CA GLY A 23 -20.41 -1.30 -12.88
C GLY A 23 -19.51 -0.73 -11.78
N GLY A 24 -18.75 -1.61 -11.15
CA GLY A 24 -17.86 -1.24 -10.04
C GLY A 24 -18.49 -1.39 -8.66
N ASP A 25 -17.67 -1.71 -7.66
CA ASP A 25 -18.11 -1.89 -6.28
C ASP A 25 -18.54 -0.57 -5.62
N LEU A 26 -18.15 0.58 -6.21
CA LEU A 26 -18.61 1.91 -5.76
C LEU A 26 -20.14 2.02 -5.63
N TRP A 27 -20.90 1.28 -6.44
CA TRP A 27 -22.35 1.29 -6.48
C TRP A 27 -22.99 0.07 -5.79
N ALA A 28 -22.18 -0.85 -5.28
CA ALA A 28 -22.67 -2.05 -4.62
C ALA A 28 -23.33 -1.70 -3.27
N GLN A 29 -24.41 -2.40 -2.93
CA GLN A 29 -25.11 -2.17 -1.66
C GLN A 29 -24.23 -2.44 -0.43
N ASP A 30 -23.27 -3.35 -0.59
CA ASP A 30 -22.35 -3.74 0.48
C ASP A 30 -21.19 -2.75 0.69
N SER A 31 -21.01 -1.79 -0.21
CA SER A 31 -19.92 -0.79 -0.10
C SER A 31 -20.15 0.21 1.04
N LEU A 32 -21.40 0.42 1.44
CA LEU A 32 -21.78 1.35 2.51
C LEU A 32 -22.82 0.69 3.42
N PRO A 33 -22.47 -0.36 4.17
CA PRO A 33 -23.44 -1.16 4.93
C PRO A 33 -24.18 -0.35 6.00
N ASP A 34 -23.53 0.62 6.62
CA ASP A 34 -24.15 1.49 7.63
C ASP A 34 -25.20 2.43 7.02
N LEU A 35 -24.97 2.90 5.79
CA LEU A 35 -25.93 3.73 5.07
C LEU A 35 -27.10 2.94 4.47
N ALA A 36 -26.92 1.64 4.24
CA ALA A 36 -27.99 0.79 3.71
C ALA A 36 -29.17 0.67 4.67
N THR A 37 -28.93 0.83 5.97
CA THR A 37 -29.93 0.77 7.05
C THR A 37 -30.27 2.15 7.66
N ALA A 38 -29.55 3.21 7.27
CA ALA A 38 -29.73 4.54 7.83
C ALA A 38 -30.88 5.29 7.14
N ASP A 39 -31.78 5.86 7.93
CA ASP A 39 -32.82 6.76 7.47
C ASP A 39 -32.38 8.22 7.59
N ILE A 40 -32.25 8.89 6.44
CA ILE A 40 -31.94 10.32 6.37
C ILE A 40 -33.20 11.07 5.92
N ALA A 41 -33.58 12.11 6.66
CA ALA A 41 -34.66 12.97 6.25
C ALA A 41 -34.41 13.62 4.88
N ASN A 42 -35.39 13.61 4.00
CA ASN A 42 -35.28 14.19 2.64
C ASN A 42 -34.75 15.63 2.65
N ALA A 43 -35.11 16.44 3.63
CA ALA A 43 -34.61 17.80 3.76
C ALA A 43 -33.10 17.86 3.98
N GLY A 44 -32.54 16.99 4.80
CA GLY A 44 -31.08 16.87 5.03
C GLY A 44 -30.34 16.41 3.77
N LEU A 45 -30.85 15.36 3.12
CA LEU A 45 -30.26 14.85 1.88
C LEU A 45 -30.28 15.90 0.76
N LEU A 46 -31.40 16.58 0.55
CA LEU A 46 -31.52 17.62 -0.47
C LEU A 46 -30.62 18.83 -0.18
N LYS A 47 -30.45 19.19 1.11
CA LYS A 47 -29.49 20.22 1.52
C LYS A 47 -28.05 19.83 1.17
N ALA A 48 -27.66 18.59 1.43
CA ALA A 48 -26.34 18.07 1.07
C ALA A 48 -26.13 18.06 -0.45
N VAL A 49 -27.08 17.53 -1.22
CA VAL A 49 -27.02 17.54 -2.70
C VAL A 49 -26.91 18.95 -3.24
N ARG A 50 -27.69 19.91 -2.67
CA ARG A 50 -27.60 21.31 -3.07
C ARG A 50 -26.23 21.92 -2.75
N ALA A 51 -25.66 21.64 -1.59
CA ALA A 51 -24.32 22.11 -1.20
C ALA A 51 -23.23 21.57 -2.13
N LEU A 52 -23.34 20.33 -2.58
CA LEU A 52 -22.44 19.75 -3.58
C LEU A 52 -22.66 20.31 -4.98
N SER A 53 -23.91 20.65 -5.36
CA SER A 53 -24.24 21.07 -6.73
C SER A 53 -24.01 22.56 -6.99
N PHE A 54 -23.94 23.39 -5.95
CA PHE A 54 -23.84 24.85 -6.13
C PHE A 54 -22.80 25.44 -5.16
N VAL A 55 -22.05 26.40 -5.69
CA VAL A 55 -21.08 27.22 -4.93
C VAL A 55 -21.50 28.69 -4.99
N VAL A 56 -21.33 29.43 -3.90
CA VAL A 56 -21.57 30.87 -3.86
C VAL A 56 -20.22 31.57 -3.97
N ARG A 57 -19.99 32.31 -5.05
CA ARG A 57 -18.79 33.09 -5.29
C ARG A 57 -19.20 34.55 -5.52
N ASP A 58 -18.65 35.48 -4.72
CA ASP A 58 -18.97 36.92 -4.79
C ASP A 58 -20.49 37.22 -4.75
N GLY A 59 -21.23 36.47 -3.94
CA GLY A 59 -22.69 36.60 -3.80
C GLY A 59 -23.51 36.00 -4.95
N VAL A 60 -22.90 35.40 -5.94
CA VAL A 60 -23.58 34.73 -7.05
C VAL A 60 -23.52 33.21 -6.88
N THR A 61 -24.71 32.57 -6.95
CA THR A 61 -24.81 31.10 -6.91
C THR A 61 -24.52 30.55 -8.29
N MET A 62 -23.50 29.69 -8.40
CA MET A 62 -23.09 29.02 -9.63
C MET A 62 -23.18 27.50 -9.45
N ALA A 63 -23.55 26.79 -10.51
CA ALA A 63 -23.47 25.34 -10.51
C ALA A 63 -21.99 24.90 -10.55
N VAL A 64 -21.67 23.88 -9.75
CA VAL A 64 -20.34 23.26 -9.79
C VAL A 64 -20.20 22.49 -11.09
N ASP A 65 -19.14 22.76 -11.84
CA ASP A 65 -18.84 22.06 -13.09
C ASP A 65 -17.95 20.83 -12.80
N TYR A 66 -18.59 19.72 -12.47
CA TYR A 66 -17.91 18.46 -12.21
C TYR A 66 -17.23 17.84 -13.43
N ARG A 67 -17.52 18.33 -14.67
CA ARG A 67 -16.89 17.80 -15.89
C ARG A 67 -15.42 18.18 -16.03
N ASN A 68 -15.03 19.26 -15.38
CA ASN A 68 -13.67 19.80 -15.42
C ASN A 68 -12.92 19.58 -14.10
N ILE A 69 -13.47 18.80 -13.16
CA ILE A 69 -12.76 18.37 -11.96
C ILE A 69 -11.89 17.17 -12.33
N GLY A 70 -10.57 17.33 -12.25
CA GLY A 70 -9.61 16.26 -12.47
C GLY A 70 -9.35 15.43 -11.21
N ALA A 71 -8.60 14.36 -11.38
CA ALA A 71 -8.19 13.49 -10.29
C ALA A 71 -7.37 14.23 -9.20
N GLU A 72 -6.64 15.27 -9.60
CA GLU A 72 -5.86 16.13 -8.71
C GLU A 72 -6.74 16.91 -7.73
N GLU A 73 -7.80 17.55 -8.23
CA GLU A 73 -8.73 18.30 -7.39
C GLU A 73 -9.51 17.39 -6.46
N ILE A 74 -9.90 16.19 -6.91
CA ILE A 74 -10.57 15.19 -6.07
C ILE A 74 -9.61 14.69 -4.99
N GLY A 75 -8.33 14.45 -5.33
CA GLY A 75 -7.29 14.13 -4.36
C GLY A 75 -7.14 15.23 -3.30
N GLY A 76 -7.12 16.50 -3.69
CA GLY A 76 -7.07 17.64 -2.78
C GLY A 76 -8.30 17.76 -1.86
N VAL A 77 -9.50 17.44 -2.36
CA VAL A 77 -10.73 17.37 -1.53
C VAL A 77 -10.61 16.25 -0.49
N TYR A 78 -10.13 15.07 -0.90
CA TYR A 78 -9.90 13.95 0.00
C TYR A 78 -8.93 14.30 1.12
N GLU A 79 -7.77 14.88 0.78
CA GLU A 79 -6.79 15.32 1.77
C GLU A 79 -7.38 16.32 2.78
N SER A 80 -8.24 17.23 2.29
CA SER A 80 -8.93 18.17 3.15
C SER A 80 -9.95 17.50 4.08
N LEU A 81 -10.61 16.43 3.62
CA LEU A 81 -11.54 15.66 4.46
C LEU A 81 -10.81 14.89 5.57
N LEU A 82 -9.57 14.47 5.36
CA LEU A 82 -8.76 13.82 6.40
C LEU A 82 -8.41 14.76 7.57
N GLU A 83 -8.52 16.06 7.40
CA GLU A 83 -8.32 17.05 8.47
C GLU A 83 -9.56 17.27 9.33
N LEU A 84 -10.72 16.72 8.94
CA LEU A 84 -11.98 16.95 9.63
C LEU A 84 -12.31 15.81 10.58
N ILE A 85 -12.58 16.15 11.84
CA ILE A 85 -13.03 15.21 12.86
C ILE A 85 -14.53 15.42 13.10
N PRO A 86 -15.37 14.37 12.99
CA PRO A 86 -16.75 14.47 13.37
C PRO A 86 -16.88 14.46 14.90
N GLU A 87 -17.48 15.51 15.46
CA GLU A 87 -17.87 15.61 16.86
C GLU A 87 -19.39 15.47 16.97
N VAL A 88 -19.83 14.48 17.73
CA VAL A 88 -21.27 14.29 17.98
C VAL A 88 -21.66 15.14 19.17
N THR A 89 -22.76 15.90 19.05
CA THR A 89 -23.27 16.70 20.16
C THR A 89 -23.72 15.82 21.32
N ASP A 90 -23.61 16.31 22.57
CA ASP A 90 -23.91 15.54 23.79
C ASP A 90 -25.31 14.93 23.82
N ASP A 91 -26.24 15.55 23.12
CA ASP A 91 -27.64 15.07 22.97
C ASP A 91 -27.82 14.09 21.80
N ALA A 92 -26.75 13.76 21.07
CA ALA A 92 -26.72 12.92 19.88
C ALA A 92 -27.72 13.37 18.77
N THR A 93 -28.16 14.64 18.77
CA THR A 93 -29.10 15.18 17.78
C THR A 93 -28.41 15.89 16.61
N GLY A 94 -27.12 16.17 16.72
CA GLY A 94 -26.33 16.82 15.69
C GLY A 94 -24.87 16.36 15.72
N PHE A 95 -24.15 16.71 14.69
CA PHE A 95 -22.69 16.58 14.67
C PHE A 95 -22.08 17.83 14.02
N GLU A 96 -20.88 18.14 14.41
CA GLU A 96 -20.06 19.19 13.81
C GLU A 96 -18.77 18.57 13.27
N LEU A 97 -18.21 19.16 12.22
CA LEU A 97 -16.90 18.82 11.71
C LEU A 97 -15.92 19.86 12.22
N SER A 98 -15.06 19.49 13.15
CA SER A 98 -13.97 20.33 13.62
C SER A 98 -12.71 20.05 12.81
N ILE A 99 -11.87 21.08 12.65
CA ILE A 99 -10.51 20.88 12.10
C ILE A 99 -9.64 20.38 13.26
N ALA A 100 -9.04 19.21 13.08
CA ALA A 100 -8.13 18.65 14.07
C ALA A 100 -7.03 19.65 14.42
N PRO A 101 -6.92 20.09 15.69
CA PRO A 101 -5.78 20.90 16.12
C PRO A 101 -4.54 20.03 16.19
N GLY A 102 -3.80 19.97 15.10
CA GLY A 102 -2.61 19.11 14.96
C GLY A 102 -2.64 18.35 13.64
N ASN A 103 -1.52 18.11 13.11
CA ASN A 103 -1.31 17.56 11.77
C ASN A 103 -1.77 16.09 11.62
N GLU A 104 -3.04 15.80 11.44
CA GLU A 104 -3.47 14.46 11.00
C GLU A 104 -2.93 14.10 9.61
N ARG A 105 -2.68 15.09 8.74
CA ARG A 105 -1.86 14.90 7.54
C ARG A 105 -0.49 14.30 7.83
N LYS A 106 0.12 14.68 8.97
CA LYS A 106 1.39 14.05 9.41
C LYS A 106 1.18 12.61 9.83
N THR A 107 0.06 12.28 10.47
CA THR A 107 -0.23 10.91 10.93
C THR A 107 -0.68 9.97 9.82
N SER A 108 -1.28 10.50 8.74
CA SER A 108 -1.68 9.70 7.57
C SER A 108 -0.61 9.64 6.48
N GLY A 109 0.44 10.49 6.56
CA GLY A 109 1.50 10.55 5.55
C GLY A 109 1.03 11.01 4.16
N SER A 110 -0.19 11.55 4.06
CA SER A 110 -0.78 11.99 2.79
C SER A 110 -0.25 13.38 2.42
N TYR A 111 0.70 13.41 1.50
CA TYR A 111 1.23 14.64 0.93
C TYR A 111 1.01 14.66 -0.58
N TYR A 112 0.36 15.73 -1.05
CA TYR A 112 0.29 16.00 -2.47
C TYR A 112 1.69 16.18 -3.07
N THR A 113 2.00 15.40 -4.10
CA THR A 113 3.29 15.49 -4.80
C THR A 113 3.15 16.38 -6.03
N HIS A 114 3.95 17.45 -6.11
CA HIS A 114 3.92 18.38 -7.22
C HIS A 114 4.11 17.65 -8.56
N PRO A 115 3.29 17.92 -9.60
CA PRO A 115 3.34 17.20 -10.87
C PRO A 115 4.72 17.18 -11.54
N ASP A 116 5.48 18.27 -11.46
CA ASP A 116 6.81 18.34 -12.04
C ASP A 116 7.80 17.33 -11.42
N LEU A 117 7.66 17.04 -10.12
CA LEU A 117 8.48 16.02 -9.46
C LEU A 117 8.10 14.61 -9.94
N VAL A 118 6.79 14.38 -10.11
CA VAL A 118 6.28 13.13 -10.67
C VAL A 118 6.84 12.94 -12.08
N GLN A 119 6.76 13.95 -12.95
CA GLN A 119 7.29 13.88 -14.31
C GLN A 119 8.80 13.61 -14.31
N SER A 120 9.58 14.27 -13.45
CA SER A 120 11.02 14.03 -13.34
C SER A 120 11.37 12.59 -12.93
N LEU A 121 10.56 11.97 -12.07
CA LEU A 121 10.73 10.54 -11.73
C LEU A 121 10.33 9.62 -12.88
N LEU A 122 9.28 9.95 -13.63
CA LEU A 122 8.90 9.17 -14.82
C LEU A 122 10.00 9.20 -15.89
N ASP A 123 10.68 10.35 -16.07
CA ASP A 123 11.78 10.48 -17.04
C ASP A 123 12.94 9.50 -16.73
N THR A 124 13.22 9.24 -15.45
CA THR A 124 14.35 8.40 -15.05
C THR A 124 13.96 6.93 -14.77
N ALA A 125 12.73 6.69 -14.31
CA ALA A 125 12.28 5.34 -13.94
C ALA A 125 11.42 4.68 -15.02
N LEU A 126 10.44 5.39 -15.62
CA LEU A 126 9.47 4.80 -16.56
C LEU A 126 9.93 4.87 -18.01
N ASP A 127 10.38 6.03 -18.48
CA ASP A 127 10.72 6.23 -19.89
C ASP A 127 11.78 5.26 -20.43
N PRO A 128 12.85 4.91 -19.66
CA PRO A 128 13.80 3.91 -20.13
C PRO A 128 13.18 2.51 -20.31
N VAL A 129 12.25 2.13 -19.44
CA VAL A 129 11.54 0.84 -19.52
C VAL A 129 10.60 0.83 -20.74
N LEU A 130 9.87 1.93 -20.98
CA LEU A 130 9.05 2.10 -22.17
C LEU A 130 9.88 2.07 -23.45
N ALA A 131 11.04 2.74 -23.47
CA ALA A 131 11.93 2.74 -24.62
C ALA A 131 12.45 1.33 -24.96
N GLU A 132 12.71 0.49 -23.96
CA GLU A 132 13.07 -0.91 -24.20
C GLU A 132 11.87 -1.75 -24.68
N ALA A 133 10.67 -1.51 -24.15
CA ALA A 133 9.45 -2.19 -24.61
C ALA A 133 9.16 -1.88 -26.09
N MET A 134 9.35 -0.62 -26.49
CA MET A 134 9.15 -0.18 -27.88
C MET A 134 10.12 -0.81 -28.91
N LYS A 135 11.27 -1.34 -28.46
CA LYS A 135 12.23 -2.03 -29.34
C LYS A 135 11.89 -3.51 -29.58
N LYS A 136 10.92 -4.07 -28.86
CA LYS A 136 10.54 -5.47 -29.01
C LYS A 136 9.80 -5.70 -30.34
N PRO A 137 9.78 -6.96 -30.85
CA PRO A 137 9.11 -7.29 -32.11
C PRO A 137 7.62 -6.94 -32.14
N ASP A 138 6.94 -7.03 -30.99
CA ASP A 138 5.56 -6.58 -30.77
C ASP A 138 5.54 -5.51 -29.68
N PRO A 139 5.72 -4.23 -30.04
CA PRO A 139 5.79 -3.15 -29.06
C PRO A 139 4.47 -2.92 -28.31
N GLU A 140 3.32 -3.15 -28.97
CA GLU A 140 2.02 -3.00 -28.33
C GLU A 140 1.86 -4.00 -27.18
N LYS A 141 2.06 -5.30 -27.48
CA LYS A 141 2.03 -6.33 -26.46
C LYS A 141 3.05 -6.10 -25.37
N ALA A 142 4.24 -5.63 -25.74
CA ALA A 142 5.32 -5.35 -24.80
C ALA A 142 4.97 -4.22 -23.82
N ILE A 143 4.32 -3.14 -24.29
CA ILE A 143 3.86 -2.04 -23.43
C ILE A 143 2.72 -2.52 -22.51
N LEU A 144 1.75 -3.25 -23.05
CA LEU A 144 0.60 -3.76 -22.29
C LEU A 144 0.99 -4.85 -21.27
N SER A 145 2.15 -5.48 -21.41
CA SER A 145 2.68 -6.42 -20.42
C SER A 145 3.48 -5.78 -19.29
N LEU A 146 3.76 -4.47 -19.36
CA LEU A 146 4.46 -3.78 -18.29
C LEU A 146 3.62 -3.67 -17.03
N LYS A 147 4.25 -3.87 -15.87
CA LYS A 147 3.63 -3.82 -14.54
C LYS A 147 4.22 -2.66 -13.75
N VAL A 148 3.39 -1.64 -13.51
CA VAL A 148 3.77 -0.41 -12.79
C VAL A 148 3.03 -0.37 -11.47
N CYS A 149 3.75 -0.22 -10.35
CA CYS A 149 3.19 -0.26 -9.01
C CYS A 149 3.51 1.00 -8.20
N ASP A 150 2.53 1.43 -7.39
CA ASP A 150 2.75 2.37 -6.30
C ASP A 150 2.34 1.69 -4.97
N PRO A 151 3.31 1.39 -4.06
CA PRO A 151 3.04 0.69 -2.82
C PRO A 151 2.44 1.57 -1.70
N ALA A 152 2.21 2.85 -1.96
CA ALA A 152 1.53 3.81 -1.08
C ALA A 152 0.72 4.78 -1.95
N CYS A 153 -0.22 4.23 -2.74
CA CYS A 153 -0.75 4.89 -3.93
C CYS A 153 -1.64 6.12 -3.62
N GLY A 154 -2.13 6.27 -2.40
CA GLY A 154 -3.02 7.38 -2.05
C GLY A 154 -4.19 7.49 -3.04
N SER A 155 -4.40 8.69 -3.57
CA SER A 155 -5.41 8.95 -4.62
C SER A 155 -4.99 8.53 -6.04
N GLY A 156 -3.79 7.95 -6.24
CA GLY A 156 -3.31 7.42 -7.51
C GLY A 156 -2.50 8.38 -8.37
N ALA A 157 -1.99 9.48 -7.86
CA ALA A 157 -1.31 10.52 -8.64
C ALA A 157 -0.14 10.00 -9.51
N PHE A 158 0.73 9.14 -8.95
CA PHE A 158 1.83 8.53 -9.71
C PHE A 158 1.33 7.54 -10.76
N LEU A 159 0.31 6.75 -10.44
CA LEU A 159 -0.28 5.78 -11.37
C LEU A 159 -0.96 6.47 -12.54
N ILE A 160 -1.67 7.57 -12.30
CA ILE A 160 -2.32 8.38 -13.33
C ILE A 160 -1.28 8.99 -14.27
N ALA A 161 -0.24 9.60 -13.71
CA ALA A 161 0.83 10.19 -14.50
C ALA A 161 1.57 9.14 -15.36
N ALA A 162 1.84 7.95 -14.79
CA ALA A 162 2.40 6.83 -15.52
C ALA A 162 1.46 6.35 -16.63
N ALA A 163 0.15 6.23 -16.34
CA ALA A 163 -0.86 5.82 -17.31
C ALA A 163 -0.89 6.74 -18.54
N HIS A 164 -0.93 8.05 -18.33
CA HIS A 164 -0.90 9.02 -19.44
C HIS A 164 0.39 8.91 -20.26
N ARG A 165 1.56 8.76 -19.61
CA ARG A 165 2.85 8.59 -20.29
C ARG A 165 2.86 7.33 -21.15
N MET A 166 2.40 6.21 -20.61
CA MET A 166 2.31 4.92 -21.28
C MET A 166 1.29 4.96 -22.42
N ALA A 167 0.11 5.53 -22.18
CA ALA A 167 -0.97 5.63 -23.18
C ALA A 167 -0.56 6.42 -24.42
N LYS A 168 0.17 7.51 -24.23
CA LYS A 168 0.71 8.28 -25.38
C LYS A 168 1.63 7.42 -26.24
N ARG A 169 2.53 6.63 -25.60
CA ARG A 169 3.45 5.72 -26.31
C ARG A 169 2.70 4.58 -27.00
N LEU A 170 1.71 3.99 -26.32
CA LEU A 170 0.88 2.95 -26.90
C LEU A 170 0.08 3.46 -28.11
N ALA A 171 -0.51 4.65 -28.00
CA ALA A 171 -1.24 5.27 -29.11
C ALA A 171 -0.32 5.57 -30.31
N THR A 172 0.91 6.06 -30.08
CA THR A 172 1.93 6.23 -31.12
C THR A 172 2.24 4.90 -31.82
N VAL A 173 2.43 3.81 -31.08
CA VAL A 173 2.67 2.48 -31.67
C VAL A 173 1.50 2.01 -32.52
N ARG A 174 0.26 2.20 -32.05
CA ARG A 174 -0.97 1.77 -32.75
C ARG A 174 -1.25 2.55 -34.03
N THR A 175 -0.99 3.84 -34.03
CA THR A 175 -1.33 4.73 -35.14
C THR A 175 -0.18 4.92 -36.11
N GLY A 176 1.07 4.74 -35.66
CA GLY A 176 2.28 5.08 -36.39
C GLY A 176 2.49 6.63 -36.50
N ASP A 177 1.76 7.40 -35.67
CA ASP A 177 1.81 8.86 -35.63
C ASP A 177 2.46 9.33 -34.33
N ASP A 178 3.42 10.23 -34.41
CA ASP A 178 4.10 10.81 -33.23
C ASP A 178 3.16 11.70 -32.39
N GLU A 179 2.09 12.22 -32.99
CA GLU A 179 1.04 13.01 -32.36
C GLU A 179 -0.34 12.35 -32.55
N PRO A 180 -0.61 11.23 -31.88
CA PRO A 180 -1.87 10.51 -32.04
C PRO A 180 -3.07 11.35 -31.60
N SER A 181 -4.24 11.10 -32.22
CA SER A 181 -5.47 11.80 -31.89
C SER A 181 -5.88 11.61 -30.42
N PRO A 182 -6.61 12.58 -29.82
CA PRO A 182 -7.11 12.43 -28.43
C PRO A 182 -7.94 11.18 -28.20
N ASP A 183 -8.70 10.72 -29.19
CA ASP A 183 -9.50 9.50 -29.07
C ASP A 183 -8.62 8.24 -29.07
N SER A 184 -7.54 8.23 -29.87
CA SER A 184 -6.56 7.14 -29.87
C SER A 184 -5.83 7.05 -28.52
N VAL A 185 -5.45 8.20 -27.94
CA VAL A 185 -4.82 8.26 -26.61
C VAL A 185 -5.81 7.80 -25.53
N ARG A 186 -7.08 8.20 -25.60
CA ARG A 186 -8.11 7.78 -24.64
C ARG A 186 -8.33 6.27 -24.66
N SER A 187 -8.41 5.67 -25.85
CA SER A 187 -8.53 4.21 -26.00
C SER A 187 -7.30 3.49 -25.41
N ALA A 188 -6.10 3.99 -25.71
CA ALA A 188 -4.86 3.45 -25.16
C ALA A 188 -4.80 3.61 -23.63
N LEU A 189 -5.25 4.75 -23.08
CA LEU A 189 -5.27 5.00 -21.64
C LEU A 189 -6.16 3.99 -20.90
N ARG A 190 -7.32 3.68 -21.48
CA ARG A 190 -8.21 2.65 -20.94
C ARG A 190 -7.51 1.28 -20.84
N ASP A 191 -6.81 0.88 -21.90
CA ASP A 191 -6.11 -0.41 -21.90
C ASP A 191 -4.95 -0.43 -20.89
N ILE A 192 -4.19 0.67 -20.78
CA ILE A 192 -3.13 0.80 -19.76
C ILE A 192 -3.69 0.70 -18.35
N VAL A 193 -4.80 1.40 -18.04
CA VAL A 193 -5.43 1.34 -16.72
C VAL A 193 -5.94 -0.07 -16.41
N GLY A 194 -6.51 -0.75 -17.40
CA GLY A 194 -7.03 -2.11 -17.22
C GLY A 194 -5.95 -3.19 -17.06
N HIS A 195 -4.70 -2.98 -17.53
CA HIS A 195 -3.70 -4.04 -17.62
C HIS A 195 -2.38 -3.79 -16.90
N CYS A 196 -1.96 -2.54 -16.73
CA CYS A 196 -0.58 -2.25 -16.37
C CYS A 196 -0.38 -1.73 -14.94
N LEU A 197 -1.42 -1.23 -14.27
CA LEU A 197 -1.31 -0.48 -13.02
C LEU A 197 -1.65 -1.30 -11.80
N TYR A 198 -0.80 -1.18 -10.78
CA TYR A 198 -0.96 -1.82 -9.48
C TYR A 198 -0.79 -0.79 -8.36
N GLY A 199 -1.56 -0.91 -7.29
CA GLY A 199 -1.45 0.01 -6.16
C GLY A 199 -1.83 -0.65 -4.85
N VAL A 200 -1.20 -0.21 -3.78
CA VAL A 200 -1.53 -0.64 -2.41
C VAL A 200 -1.59 0.58 -1.52
N ASP A 201 -2.60 0.64 -0.67
CA ASP A 201 -2.68 1.66 0.39
C ASP A 201 -3.28 1.06 1.66
N MET A 202 -2.92 1.60 2.81
CA MET A 202 -3.50 1.21 4.11
C MET A 202 -4.87 1.82 4.36
N ASN A 203 -5.19 2.91 3.67
CA ASN A 203 -6.44 3.62 3.85
C ASN A 203 -7.48 3.12 2.83
N PRO A 204 -8.58 2.51 3.27
CA PRO A 204 -9.62 2.00 2.36
C PRO A 204 -10.22 3.09 1.48
N LEU A 205 -10.36 4.32 2.01
CA LEU A 205 -10.87 5.44 1.22
C LEU A 205 -9.88 5.88 0.13
N ALA A 206 -8.57 5.83 0.40
CA ALA A 206 -7.53 6.09 -0.60
C ALA A 206 -7.57 5.07 -1.74
N VAL A 207 -7.72 3.79 -1.42
CA VAL A 207 -7.86 2.70 -2.40
C VAL A 207 -9.06 2.94 -3.31
N GLU A 208 -10.23 3.23 -2.75
CA GLU A 208 -11.44 3.51 -3.55
C GLU A 208 -11.29 4.78 -4.38
N LEU A 209 -10.68 5.83 -3.83
CA LEU A 209 -10.42 7.05 -4.55
C LEU A 209 -9.42 6.86 -5.70
N CYS A 210 -8.38 6.06 -5.50
CA CYS A 210 -7.44 5.69 -6.54
C CYS A 210 -8.16 5.00 -7.72
N LYS A 211 -9.04 4.03 -7.43
CA LYS A 211 -9.87 3.38 -8.45
C LYS A 211 -10.76 4.38 -9.18
N VAL A 212 -11.46 5.25 -8.44
CA VAL A 212 -12.34 6.28 -9.03
C VAL A 212 -11.55 7.22 -9.95
N ASN A 213 -10.39 7.70 -9.51
CA ASN A 213 -9.55 8.59 -10.31
C ASN A 213 -9.04 7.90 -11.57
N LEU A 214 -8.57 6.66 -11.48
CA LEU A 214 -8.16 5.86 -12.64
C LEU A 214 -9.33 5.63 -13.61
N TRP A 215 -10.54 5.38 -13.11
CA TRP A 215 -11.73 5.22 -13.94
C TRP A 215 -12.12 6.54 -14.63
N MET A 216 -12.04 7.67 -13.95
CA MET A 216 -12.34 8.97 -14.52
C MET A 216 -11.42 9.30 -15.69
N GLU A 217 -10.12 9.06 -15.54
CA GLU A 217 -9.13 9.27 -16.59
C GLU A 217 -9.32 8.31 -17.77
N ALA A 218 -9.66 7.05 -17.48
CA ALA A 218 -9.83 6.00 -18.49
C ALA A 218 -11.26 5.87 -19.05
N MET A 219 -12.17 6.81 -18.69
CA MET A 219 -13.57 6.72 -19.10
C MET A 219 -13.71 6.82 -20.61
N ASP A 220 -14.32 5.81 -21.23
CA ASP A 220 -14.63 5.78 -22.65
C ASP A 220 -16.14 5.64 -22.86
N LYS A 221 -16.67 6.42 -23.79
CA LYS A 221 -18.10 6.54 -24.01
C LYS A 221 -18.74 5.19 -24.39
N GLY A 222 -19.70 4.77 -23.60
CA GLY A 222 -20.47 3.54 -23.86
C GLY A 222 -19.80 2.24 -23.37
N LYS A 223 -18.65 2.34 -22.70
CA LYS A 223 -17.98 1.20 -22.09
C LYS A 223 -18.13 1.22 -20.57
N PRO A 224 -18.17 0.05 -19.88
CA PRO A 224 -18.17 -0.03 -18.43
C PRO A 224 -16.80 0.36 -17.86
N LEU A 225 -16.73 0.58 -16.53
CA LEU A 225 -15.47 0.78 -15.82
C LEU A 225 -14.65 -0.53 -15.82
N SER A 226 -13.34 -0.42 -15.99
CA SER A 226 -12.43 -1.56 -15.93
C SER A 226 -12.43 -2.22 -14.55
N PHE A 227 -12.22 -3.52 -14.48
CA PHE A 227 -12.11 -4.25 -13.22
C PHE A 227 -10.73 -4.02 -12.60
N LEU A 228 -10.65 -3.36 -11.44
CA LEU A 228 -9.40 -2.96 -10.78
C LEU A 228 -9.18 -3.60 -9.40
N ASP A 229 -10.14 -4.38 -8.86
CA ASP A 229 -10.08 -4.86 -7.47
C ASP A 229 -8.92 -5.83 -7.20
N HIS A 230 -8.43 -6.52 -8.22
CA HIS A 230 -7.26 -7.39 -8.14
C HIS A 230 -5.92 -6.65 -8.30
N ARG A 231 -5.95 -5.34 -8.59
CA ARG A 231 -4.76 -4.53 -8.86
C ARG A 231 -4.56 -3.39 -7.89
N ILE A 232 -5.65 -2.76 -7.43
CA ILE A 232 -5.61 -1.68 -6.45
C ILE A 232 -6.19 -2.22 -5.14
N MET A 233 -5.31 -2.49 -4.18
CA MET A 233 -5.64 -3.30 -3.01
C MET A 233 -5.40 -2.57 -1.70
N LEU A 234 -6.19 -2.94 -0.69
CA LEU A 234 -6.05 -2.50 0.69
C LEU A 234 -5.02 -3.36 1.43
N GLY A 235 -4.04 -2.73 2.08
CA GLY A 235 -3.09 -3.43 2.92
C GLY A 235 -1.90 -2.60 3.35
N ASN A 236 -1.17 -3.10 4.34
CA ASN A 236 0.08 -2.51 4.79
C ASN A 236 1.25 -3.08 3.99
N SER A 237 1.74 -2.33 3.02
CA SER A 237 2.85 -2.71 2.14
C SER A 237 4.14 -3.13 2.85
N LEU A 238 4.30 -2.67 4.10
CA LEU A 238 5.49 -2.95 4.91
C LEU A 238 5.34 -4.19 5.79
N LEU A 239 4.12 -4.58 6.14
CA LEU A 239 3.87 -5.69 7.05
C LEU A 239 3.31 -6.90 6.28
N GLY A 240 4.18 -7.86 6.04
CA GLY A 240 3.85 -9.11 5.36
C GLY A 240 5.09 -10.00 5.25
N THR A 241 4.88 -11.25 4.93
CA THR A 241 5.97 -12.20 4.78
C THR A 241 6.32 -12.46 3.30
N ALA A 242 7.35 -13.26 3.10
CA ALA A 242 7.85 -13.68 1.79
C ALA A 242 8.23 -15.18 1.85
N PRO A 243 8.26 -15.88 0.71
CA PRO A 243 8.54 -17.31 0.65
C PRO A 243 9.81 -17.74 1.39
N ALA A 244 10.94 -17.05 1.16
CA ALA A 244 12.21 -17.37 1.83
C ALA A 244 12.18 -17.16 3.35
N LEU A 245 11.34 -16.24 3.84
CA LEU A 245 11.18 -16.02 5.28
C LEU A 245 10.32 -17.11 5.92
N MET A 246 9.20 -17.46 5.29
CA MET A 246 8.33 -18.54 5.75
C MET A 246 9.05 -19.88 5.76
N ALA A 247 9.85 -20.17 4.73
CA ALA A 247 10.63 -21.38 4.63
C ALA A 247 11.60 -21.61 5.81
N LYS A 248 12.03 -20.54 6.49
CA LYS A 248 12.89 -20.60 7.69
C LYS A 248 12.09 -20.87 8.98
N GLY A 249 10.75 -20.78 8.94
CA GLY A 249 9.87 -20.88 10.10
C GLY A 249 9.90 -19.63 11.00
N ILE A 250 9.41 -19.76 12.23
CA ILE A 250 9.33 -18.64 13.17
C ILE A 250 10.70 -18.42 13.84
N PRO A 251 11.30 -17.22 13.72
CA PRO A 251 12.56 -16.90 14.38
C PRO A 251 12.37 -16.62 15.88
N ASP A 252 13.41 -16.84 16.68
CA ASP A 252 13.37 -16.64 18.14
C ASP A 252 13.12 -15.17 18.52
N GLU A 253 13.48 -14.25 17.65
CA GLU A 253 13.28 -12.81 17.78
C GLU A 253 11.80 -12.41 17.83
N ALA A 254 10.89 -13.21 17.23
CA ALA A 254 9.45 -13.00 17.30
C ALA A 254 8.91 -12.97 18.74
N PHE A 255 9.62 -13.62 19.68
CA PHE A 255 9.23 -13.70 21.10
C PHE A 255 9.90 -12.66 21.99
N ALA A 256 10.49 -11.60 21.44
CA ALA A 256 10.92 -10.47 22.25
C ALA A 256 9.69 -9.75 22.87
N PRO A 257 9.82 -9.20 24.10
CA PRO A 257 8.70 -8.53 24.75
C PRO A 257 8.34 -7.21 24.07
N LEU A 258 7.04 -7.01 23.85
CA LEU A 258 6.44 -5.75 23.45
C LEU A 258 5.82 -5.03 24.64
N GLU A 259 5.31 -3.81 24.41
CA GLU A 259 4.57 -3.07 25.43
C GLU A 259 3.39 -3.90 25.96
N GLY A 260 3.30 -4.04 27.29
CA GLY A 260 2.27 -4.83 27.96
C GLY A 260 2.48 -6.35 27.97
N ASP A 261 3.60 -6.87 27.45
CA ASP A 261 3.92 -8.30 27.51
C ASP A 261 4.57 -8.71 28.85
N ASP A 262 4.33 -9.97 29.28
CA ASP A 262 5.02 -10.60 30.41
C ASP A 262 6.38 -11.16 29.94
N LYS A 263 7.47 -10.60 30.46
CA LYS A 263 8.83 -11.01 30.11
C LYS A 263 9.12 -12.48 30.42
N ALA A 264 8.48 -13.05 31.46
CA ALA A 264 8.65 -14.46 31.82
C ALA A 264 7.97 -15.35 30.76
N VAL A 265 6.76 -14.98 30.31
CA VAL A 265 6.05 -15.67 29.23
C VAL A 265 6.84 -15.60 27.93
N CYS A 266 7.37 -14.43 27.57
CA CYS A 266 8.22 -14.27 26.38
C CYS A 266 9.45 -15.19 26.42
N SER A 267 10.12 -15.30 27.58
CA SER A 267 11.28 -16.16 27.76
C SER A 267 10.94 -17.65 27.59
N VAL A 268 9.80 -18.07 28.14
CA VAL A 268 9.32 -19.47 28.00
C VAL A 268 8.98 -19.78 26.55
N LEU A 269 8.28 -18.89 25.87
CA LEU A 269 7.92 -19.07 24.45
C LEU A 269 9.16 -19.13 23.55
N ARG A 270 10.15 -18.25 23.77
CA ARG A 270 11.43 -18.28 23.03
C ARG A 270 12.16 -19.60 23.23
N LYS A 271 12.23 -20.09 24.47
CA LYS A 271 12.86 -21.38 24.78
C LYS A 271 12.13 -22.54 24.10
N ARG A 272 10.79 -22.55 24.19
CA ARG A 272 9.95 -23.56 23.54
C ARG A 272 10.16 -23.56 22.01
N ASN A 273 10.13 -22.40 21.36
CA ASN A 273 10.34 -22.28 19.91
C ASN A 273 11.70 -22.86 19.48
N ARG A 274 12.75 -22.64 20.28
CA ARG A 274 14.07 -23.21 20.04
C ARG A 274 14.08 -24.73 20.21
N GLU A 275 13.49 -25.26 21.27
CA GLU A 275 13.37 -26.69 21.52
C GLU A 275 12.60 -27.41 20.42
N GLU A 276 11.51 -26.81 19.92
CA GLU A 276 10.75 -27.32 18.79
C GLU A 276 11.61 -27.38 17.50
N ARG A 277 12.41 -26.35 17.22
CA ARG A 277 13.34 -26.33 16.09
C ARG A 277 14.43 -27.39 16.21
N ASP A 278 15.04 -27.52 17.38
CA ASP A 278 16.12 -28.48 17.63
C ASP A 278 15.60 -29.93 17.52
N THR A 279 14.39 -30.18 18.01
CA THR A 279 13.70 -31.46 17.90
C THR A 279 13.40 -31.83 16.45
N GLU A 280 12.86 -30.91 15.67
CA GLU A 280 12.57 -31.11 14.24
C GLU A 280 13.86 -31.42 13.47
N THR A 281 14.93 -30.69 13.73
CA THR A 281 16.25 -30.93 13.11
C THR A 281 16.75 -32.34 13.43
N MET A 282 16.57 -32.81 14.65
CA MET A 282 17.00 -34.14 15.08
C MET A 282 16.21 -35.26 14.39
N PHE A 283 14.91 -35.08 14.19
CA PHE A 283 14.06 -36.04 13.45
C PHE A 283 14.45 -36.11 11.99
N LEU A 284 14.65 -34.97 11.31
CA LEU A 284 15.05 -34.92 9.90
C LEU A 284 16.40 -35.62 9.67
N VAL A 285 17.37 -35.40 10.57
CA VAL A 285 18.67 -36.10 10.49
C VAL A 285 18.51 -37.62 10.67
N ALA A 286 17.64 -38.06 11.58
CA ALA A 286 17.38 -39.48 11.82
C ALA A 286 16.71 -40.16 10.60
N GLU A 287 15.91 -39.45 9.85
CA GLU A 287 15.26 -39.93 8.63
C GLU A 287 16.15 -39.85 7.38
N GLY A 288 17.38 -39.30 7.50
CA GLY A 288 18.32 -39.13 6.40
C GLY A 288 18.04 -37.89 5.54
N ASP A 289 17.15 -37.03 5.97
CA ASP A 289 16.84 -35.75 5.34
C ASP A 289 17.88 -34.67 5.74
N THR A 290 17.97 -33.64 4.92
CA THR A 290 18.90 -32.53 5.17
C THR A 290 18.42 -31.70 6.38
N PRO A 291 19.27 -31.47 7.40
CA PRO A 291 18.92 -30.57 8.51
C PRO A 291 18.50 -29.20 8.00
N GLY A 292 17.37 -28.69 8.50
CA GLY A 292 16.84 -27.40 8.09
C GLY A 292 16.00 -27.43 6.82
N ARG A 293 15.35 -28.58 6.51
CA ARG A 293 14.37 -28.65 5.43
C ARG A 293 13.42 -27.47 5.53
N PRO A 294 13.29 -26.65 4.45
CA PRO A 294 12.39 -25.52 4.45
C PRO A 294 10.93 -25.94 4.67
N PHE A 295 10.17 -25.13 5.37
CA PHE A 295 8.71 -25.33 5.38
C PHE A 295 8.18 -25.26 3.95
N ALA A 296 7.20 -26.11 3.65
CA ALA A 296 6.49 -26.02 2.39
C ALA A 296 5.83 -24.64 2.29
N VAL A 297 6.07 -23.96 1.19
CA VAL A 297 5.39 -22.71 0.84
C VAL A 297 4.29 -23.07 -0.14
N TYR A 298 3.09 -22.51 0.06
CA TYR A 298 1.99 -22.73 -0.87
C TYR A 298 2.39 -22.32 -2.27
N ASP A 299 2.15 -23.19 -3.23
CA ASP A 299 2.32 -22.87 -4.65
C ASP A 299 1.26 -21.85 -5.07
N THR A 300 1.71 -20.74 -5.59
CA THR A 300 0.86 -19.64 -6.05
C THR A 300 0.70 -19.62 -7.57
N GLU A 301 1.22 -20.62 -8.29
CA GLU A 301 1.19 -20.68 -9.77
C GLU A 301 -0.25 -20.78 -10.30
N GLU A 302 -1.11 -21.56 -9.65
CA GLU A 302 -2.53 -21.63 -10.01
C GLU A 302 -3.24 -20.28 -9.85
N PHE A 303 -2.90 -19.52 -8.80
CA PHE A 303 -3.47 -18.18 -8.58
C PHE A 303 -2.96 -17.21 -9.64
N GLY A 304 -1.67 -17.26 -9.98
CA GLY A 304 -1.08 -16.46 -11.06
C GLY A 304 -1.76 -16.73 -12.40
N SER A 305 -1.91 -18.01 -12.75
CA SER A 305 -2.59 -18.43 -13.97
C SER A 305 -4.07 -17.99 -14.00
N ALA A 306 -4.75 -17.99 -12.85
CA ALA A 306 -6.13 -17.53 -12.75
C ALA A 306 -6.23 -16.00 -12.99
N ILE A 307 -5.28 -15.21 -12.49
CA ILE A 307 -5.21 -13.77 -12.75
C ILE A 307 -4.88 -13.49 -14.21
N GLU A 308 -3.92 -14.19 -14.81
CA GLU A 308 -3.60 -14.05 -16.24
C GLU A 308 -4.81 -14.34 -17.14
N GLN A 309 -5.59 -15.39 -16.83
CA GLN A 309 -6.82 -15.69 -17.55
C GLN A 309 -7.89 -14.62 -17.36
N LEU A 310 -7.98 -14.01 -16.19
CA LEU A 310 -8.86 -12.89 -15.90
C LEU A 310 -8.45 -11.66 -16.72
N ASP A 311 -7.16 -11.35 -16.79
CA ASP A 311 -6.61 -10.23 -17.53
C ASP A 311 -6.79 -10.37 -19.06
N ALA A 312 -6.78 -11.60 -19.56
CA ALA A 312 -7.03 -11.90 -20.98
C ALA A 312 -8.50 -11.70 -21.40
N MET A 313 -9.43 -11.50 -20.45
CA MET A 313 -10.82 -11.22 -20.76
C MET A 313 -11.03 -9.76 -21.13
N ASP A 314 -11.94 -9.52 -22.08
CA ASP A 314 -12.30 -8.18 -22.55
C ASP A 314 -13.02 -7.35 -21.48
N ASP A 315 -12.69 -6.06 -21.38
CA ASP A 315 -13.30 -5.08 -20.48
C ASP A 315 -14.38 -4.20 -21.14
N ASN A 316 -14.72 -4.48 -22.40
CA ASN A 316 -15.64 -3.61 -23.16
C ASN A 316 -17.13 -3.89 -22.88
N GLN A 317 -17.45 -4.97 -22.16
CA GLN A 317 -18.83 -5.36 -21.87
C GLN A 317 -19.05 -5.60 -20.37
N MET A 318 -20.19 -5.14 -19.86
CA MET A 318 -20.57 -5.33 -18.46
C MET A 318 -20.59 -6.79 -18.02
N VAL A 319 -21.02 -7.70 -18.93
CA VAL A 319 -21.03 -9.14 -18.65
C VAL A 319 -19.62 -9.68 -18.41
N SER A 320 -18.64 -9.21 -19.18
CA SER A 320 -17.23 -9.60 -18.98
C SER A 320 -16.67 -9.08 -17.65
N ILE A 321 -17.00 -7.83 -17.26
CA ILE A 321 -16.61 -7.26 -15.96
C ILE A 321 -17.19 -8.08 -14.81
N GLU A 322 -18.48 -8.44 -14.86
CA GLU A 322 -19.11 -9.28 -13.85
C GLU A 322 -18.50 -10.70 -13.79
N GLN A 323 -18.13 -11.26 -14.93
CA GLN A 323 -17.41 -12.54 -14.97
C GLN A 323 -16.02 -12.43 -14.36
N LYS A 324 -15.26 -11.35 -14.61
CA LYS A 324 -13.97 -11.09 -13.96
C LYS A 324 -14.15 -11.03 -12.45
N ARG A 325 -15.11 -10.24 -11.97
CA ARG A 325 -15.43 -10.10 -10.54
C ARG A 325 -15.75 -11.46 -9.91
N TRP A 326 -16.60 -12.24 -10.55
CA TRP A 326 -16.97 -13.56 -10.05
C TRP A 326 -15.76 -14.51 -9.97
N ARG A 327 -14.94 -14.55 -11.03
CA ARG A 327 -13.72 -15.39 -11.05
C ARG A 327 -12.74 -14.99 -9.98
N TYR A 328 -12.49 -13.70 -9.83
CA TYR A 328 -11.60 -13.19 -8.79
C TYR A 328 -12.10 -13.54 -7.38
N ARG A 329 -13.40 -13.34 -7.11
CA ARG A 329 -14.01 -13.72 -5.83
C ARG A 329 -13.97 -15.23 -5.60
N ALA A 330 -14.17 -16.04 -6.62
CA ALA A 330 -14.08 -17.50 -6.53
C ALA A 330 -12.64 -17.95 -6.18
N MET A 331 -11.62 -17.37 -6.81
CA MET A 331 -10.21 -17.65 -6.51
C MET A 331 -9.85 -17.17 -5.10
N SER A 332 -10.08 -15.91 -4.77
CA SER A 332 -9.72 -15.32 -3.47
C SER A 332 -10.51 -15.89 -2.29
N GLY A 333 -11.70 -16.46 -2.54
CA GLY A 333 -12.50 -17.19 -1.56
C GLY A 333 -12.24 -18.71 -1.55
N SER A 334 -11.32 -19.22 -2.35
CA SER A 334 -10.98 -20.64 -2.35
C SER A 334 -10.31 -21.06 -1.04
N ARG A 335 -10.40 -22.36 -0.73
CA ARG A 335 -9.78 -22.94 0.46
C ARG A 335 -8.25 -22.82 0.39
N GLU A 336 -7.70 -23.04 -0.77
CA GLU A 336 -6.26 -23.01 -1.05
C GLU A 336 -5.69 -21.59 -0.86
N TYR A 337 -6.35 -20.59 -1.43
CA TYR A 337 -5.96 -19.19 -1.24
C TYR A 337 -6.09 -18.77 0.24
N GLY A 338 -7.19 -19.17 0.88
CA GLY A 338 -7.42 -18.92 2.31
C GLY A 338 -6.37 -19.58 3.21
N ALA A 339 -5.92 -20.78 2.89
CA ALA A 339 -4.88 -21.49 3.63
C ALA A 339 -3.50 -20.85 3.43
N ALA A 340 -3.14 -20.48 2.19
CA ALA A 340 -1.90 -19.77 1.90
C ALA A 340 -1.83 -18.44 2.66
N ARG A 341 -2.91 -17.66 2.63
CA ARG A 341 -3.01 -16.40 3.36
C ARG A 341 -2.93 -16.60 4.86
N LEU A 342 -3.65 -17.58 5.42
CA LEU A 342 -3.63 -17.87 6.85
C LEU A 342 -2.24 -18.27 7.34
N ALA A 343 -1.50 -19.07 6.59
CA ALA A 343 -0.14 -19.45 6.95
C ALA A 343 0.78 -18.20 6.96
N ALA A 344 0.67 -17.34 5.97
CA ALA A 344 1.44 -16.10 5.90
C ALA A 344 1.06 -15.12 7.03
N ASP A 345 -0.24 -14.97 7.32
CA ASP A 345 -0.77 -14.19 8.45
C ASP A 345 -0.26 -14.72 9.79
N ALA A 346 -0.25 -16.04 9.98
CA ALA A 346 0.23 -16.69 11.21
C ALA A 346 1.72 -16.43 11.44
N TRP A 347 2.53 -16.48 10.37
CA TRP A 347 3.95 -16.15 10.46
C TRP A 347 4.17 -14.71 10.93
N CYS A 348 3.44 -13.74 10.37
CA CYS A 348 3.51 -12.35 10.77
C CYS A 348 2.97 -12.12 12.19
N ALA A 349 1.85 -12.76 12.54
CA ALA A 349 1.20 -12.63 13.83
C ALA A 349 2.12 -13.04 15.00
N ALA A 350 3.04 -14.00 14.80
CA ALA A 350 3.99 -14.43 15.82
C ALA A 350 4.80 -13.26 16.43
N PHE A 351 5.14 -12.24 15.63
CA PHE A 351 5.91 -11.08 16.06
C PHE A 351 5.12 -10.12 16.94
N VAL A 352 3.83 -9.98 16.71
CA VAL A 352 2.96 -9.00 17.37
C VAL A 352 1.99 -9.64 18.37
N TRP A 353 2.05 -10.95 18.54
CA TRP A 353 1.22 -11.73 19.47
C TRP A 353 1.28 -11.19 20.88
N ARG A 354 0.15 -11.21 21.59
CA ARG A 354 0.11 -10.79 22.99
C ARG A 354 0.62 -11.91 23.91
N LYS A 355 1.75 -11.69 24.56
CA LYS A 355 2.49 -12.69 25.34
C LYS A 355 2.26 -12.49 26.84
N VAL A 356 1.04 -12.82 27.29
CA VAL A 356 0.63 -12.75 28.71
C VAL A 356 -0.03 -14.04 29.15
N LYS A 357 -0.11 -14.28 30.48
CA LYS A 357 -0.84 -15.42 31.00
C LYS A 357 -2.32 -15.32 30.64
N GLY A 358 -2.91 -16.44 30.20
CA GLY A 358 -4.33 -16.51 29.84
C GLY A 358 -4.65 -16.01 28.41
N ALA A 359 -3.69 -15.51 27.66
CA ALA A 359 -3.87 -15.29 26.22
C ALA A 359 -3.90 -16.62 25.45
N PRO A 360 -4.48 -16.67 24.24
CA PRO A 360 -4.37 -17.82 23.35
C PRO A 360 -2.92 -18.23 23.13
N ALA A 361 -2.67 -19.52 22.90
CA ALA A 361 -1.31 -20.03 22.70
C ALA A 361 -0.66 -19.35 21.49
N ALA A 362 0.58 -18.84 21.69
CA ALA A 362 1.28 -18.11 20.65
C ALA A 362 1.69 -19.02 19.48
N VAL A 363 1.82 -18.43 18.30
CA VAL A 363 2.31 -19.13 17.10
C VAL A 363 3.80 -19.38 17.25
N THR A 364 4.16 -20.57 17.80
CA THR A 364 5.54 -21.10 17.81
C THR A 364 5.81 -21.87 16.52
N ARG A 365 7.02 -22.39 16.36
CA ARG A 365 7.41 -23.16 15.18
C ARG A 365 6.49 -24.37 14.94
N ASP A 366 6.13 -25.12 15.98
CA ASP A 366 5.21 -26.27 15.84
C ASP A 366 3.80 -25.82 15.47
N VAL A 367 3.29 -24.77 16.11
CA VAL A 367 1.96 -24.21 15.78
C VAL A 367 1.94 -23.70 14.33
N PHE A 368 2.99 -22.99 13.90
CA PHE A 368 3.13 -22.52 12.52
C PHE A 368 3.15 -23.70 11.52
N ARG A 369 3.96 -24.74 11.79
CA ARG A 369 4.02 -25.95 10.97
C ARG A 369 2.63 -26.58 10.82
N ARG A 370 1.91 -26.76 11.92
CA ARG A 370 0.56 -27.33 11.92
C ARG A 370 -0.45 -26.48 11.14
N ILE A 371 -0.40 -25.15 11.27
CA ILE A 371 -1.25 -24.24 10.47
C ILE A 371 -0.93 -24.40 8.98
N ASN A 372 0.34 -24.54 8.62
CA ASN A 372 0.78 -24.66 7.25
C ASN A 372 0.42 -26.01 6.62
N GLU A 373 0.47 -27.10 7.39
CA GLU A 373 0.14 -28.46 6.93
C GLU A 373 -1.38 -28.74 6.95
N ASP A 374 -2.02 -28.44 8.09
CA ASP A 374 -3.47 -28.61 8.28
C ASP A 374 -4.00 -27.61 9.33
N PRO A 375 -4.60 -26.49 8.90
CA PRO A 375 -5.17 -25.50 9.83
C PRO A 375 -6.21 -26.08 10.80
N GLN A 376 -6.89 -27.17 10.44
CA GLN A 376 -7.90 -27.80 11.30
C GLN A 376 -7.28 -28.55 12.49
N SER A 377 -5.98 -28.86 12.44
CA SER A 377 -5.24 -29.50 13.54
C SER A 377 -4.95 -28.54 14.70
N VAL A 378 -5.19 -27.24 14.54
CA VAL A 378 -4.89 -26.19 15.52
C VAL A 378 -6.20 -25.71 16.17
N PRO A 379 -6.22 -25.41 17.50
CA PRO A 379 -7.41 -24.86 18.16
C PRO A 379 -7.95 -23.61 17.46
N GLY A 380 -9.29 -23.54 17.31
CA GLY A 380 -9.97 -22.45 16.60
C GLY A 380 -9.65 -21.05 17.15
N GLU A 381 -9.47 -20.93 18.49
CA GLU A 381 -9.10 -19.68 19.15
C GLU A 381 -7.78 -19.08 18.66
N ILE A 382 -6.81 -19.95 18.27
CA ILE A 382 -5.54 -19.50 17.69
C ILE A 382 -5.76 -18.94 16.27
N ILE A 383 -6.58 -19.63 15.48
CA ILE A 383 -6.91 -19.21 14.11
C ILE A 383 -7.68 -17.89 14.12
N GLU A 384 -8.63 -17.74 15.03
CA GLU A 384 -9.39 -16.49 15.22
C GLU A 384 -8.48 -15.34 15.63
N GLU A 385 -7.53 -15.58 16.54
CA GLU A 385 -6.58 -14.58 16.97
C GLU A 385 -5.59 -14.20 15.86
N VAL A 386 -5.13 -15.16 15.04
CA VAL A 386 -4.33 -14.86 13.84
C VAL A 386 -5.09 -13.92 12.90
N ARG A 387 -6.36 -14.21 12.61
CA ARG A 387 -7.19 -13.37 11.74
C ARG A 387 -7.41 -11.97 12.31
N ARG A 388 -7.71 -11.89 13.60
CA ARG A 388 -7.88 -10.61 14.30
C ARG A 388 -6.60 -9.75 14.23
N ILE A 389 -5.44 -10.35 14.43
CA ILE A 389 -4.14 -9.66 14.34
C ILE A 389 -3.86 -9.25 12.90
N ALA A 390 -4.12 -10.11 11.92
CA ALA A 390 -3.92 -9.82 10.51
C ALA A 390 -4.77 -8.62 10.06
N GLU A 391 -6.01 -8.54 10.50
CA GLU A 391 -6.90 -7.40 10.26
C GLU A 391 -6.39 -6.12 10.95
N GLN A 392 -6.03 -6.21 12.25
CA GLN A 392 -5.53 -5.08 13.03
C GLN A 392 -4.28 -4.43 12.44
N HIS A 393 -3.36 -5.23 11.89
CA HIS A 393 -2.10 -4.78 11.29
C HIS A 393 -2.17 -4.66 9.76
N SER A 394 -3.30 -5.06 9.15
CA SER A 394 -3.55 -5.04 7.70
C SER A 394 -2.44 -5.75 6.91
N PHE A 395 -2.05 -6.96 7.32
CA PHE A 395 -0.94 -7.68 6.67
C PHE A 395 -1.14 -7.84 5.18
N PHE A 396 -0.08 -7.58 4.41
CA PHE A 396 -0.10 -7.65 2.96
C PHE A 396 1.07 -8.51 2.42
N HIS A 397 0.71 -9.64 1.82
CA HIS A 397 1.68 -10.62 1.32
C HIS A 397 1.79 -10.49 -0.20
N TRP A 398 2.81 -9.79 -0.68
CA TRP A 398 2.99 -9.42 -2.07
C TRP A 398 2.88 -10.60 -3.05
N HIS A 399 3.49 -11.75 -2.73
CA HIS A 399 3.48 -12.95 -3.57
C HIS A 399 2.13 -13.68 -3.61
N ILE A 400 1.24 -13.45 -2.63
CA ILE A 400 -0.13 -14.00 -2.60
C ILE A 400 -1.11 -13.01 -3.25
N ALA A 401 -0.90 -11.72 -3.00
CA ALA A 401 -1.77 -10.66 -3.51
C ALA A 401 -1.59 -10.46 -5.03
N TYR A 402 -0.36 -10.53 -5.51
CA TYR A 402 -0.01 -10.39 -6.93
C TYR A 402 0.76 -11.61 -7.44
N PRO A 403 0.10 -12.77 -7.52
CA PRO A 403 0.75 -14.04 -7.92
C PRO A 403 1.15 -14.08 -9.40
N ASP A 404 0.58 -13.20 -10.22
CA ASP A 404 0.97 -12.97 -11.62
C ASP A 404 2.27 -12.15 -11.75
N VAL A 405 2.68 -11.47 -10.68
CA VAL A 405 3.91 -10.64 -10.63
C VAL A 405 5.07 -11.39 -9.99
N PHE A 406 4.78 -12.12 -8.90
CA PHE A 406 5.76 -12.81 -8.07
C PHE A 406 5.57 -14.32 -8.16
N HIS A 407 6.55 -15.01 -8.74
CA HIS A 407 6.48 -16.45 -8.96
C HIS A 407 7.45 -17.18 -8.01
N LEU A 408 7.06 -18.35 -7.55
CA LEU A 408 8.02 -19.25 -6.90
C LEU A 408 8.94 -19.84 -7.97
N PRO A 409 10.25 -19.95 -7.70
CA PRO A 409 11.16 -20.61 -8.63
C PRO A 409 10.79 -22.09 -8.77
N ALA A 410 11.04 -22.67 -9.94
CA ALA A 410 10.88 -24.10 -10.13
C ALA A 410 11.82 -24.88 -9.19
N PRO A 411 11.48 -26.13 -8.79
CA PRO A 411 12.33 -26.92 -7.92
C PRO A 411 13.74 -27.08 -8.50
N GLY A 412 14.74 -26.53 -7.81
CA GLY A 412 16.13 -26.56 -8.21
C GLY A 412 16.66 -25.28 -8.86
N ASP A 413 15.78 -24.32 -9.13
CA ASP A 413 16.17 -23.00 -9.62
C ASP A 413 16.36 -22.01 -8.47
N ASP A 414 17.29 -21.07 -8.64
CA ASP A 414 17.48 -19.98 -7.70
C ASP A 414 16.48 -18.85 -7.98
N PRO A 415 15.90 -18.21 -6.94
CA PRO A 415 15.03 -17.07 -7.11
C PRO A 415 15.79 -15.82 -7.58
N ASP A 416 15.15 -14.97 -8.40
CA ASP A 416 15.73 -13.67 -8.79
C ASP A 416 16.00 -12.77 -7.57
N ASN A 417 15.18 -12.88 -6.54
CA ASN A 417 15.35 -12.22 -5.26
C ASN A 417 15.52 -13.26 -4.13
N GLU A 418 16.78 -13.57 -3.80
CA GLU A 418 17.14 -14.55 -2.76
C GLU A 418 16.60 -14.17 -1.37
N LEU A 419 16.55 -12.87 -1.04
CA LEU A 419 16.06 -12.39 0.26
C LEU A 419 14.58 -12.71 0.45
N MET A 420 13.80 -12.56 -0.60
CA MET A 420 12.35 -12.77 -0.58
C MET A 420 11.96 -14.19 -1.02
N GLY A 421 12.76 -14.85 -1.84
CA GLY A 421 12.49 -16.20 -2.35
C GLY A 421 11.48 -16.24 -3.49
N TRP A 422 11.42 -15.20 -4.30
CA TRP A 422 10.60 -15.14 -5.51
C TRP A 422 11.39 -14.71 -6.74
N SER A 423 10.86 -15.04 -7.91
CA SER A 423 11.29 -14.53 -9.21
C SER A 423 10.22 -13.60 -9.79
N GLY A 424 10.58 -12.81 -10.79
CA GLY A 424 9.72 -11.76 -11.35
C GLY A 424 9.82 -10.45 -10.59
N GLY A 425 8.69 -9.74 -10.50
CA GLY A 425 8.58 -8.41 -9.89
C GLY A 425 8.05 -7.37 -10.87
N PHE A 426 7.81 -6.15 -10.38
CA PHE A 426 7.32 -5.05 -11.18
C PHE A 426 8.40 -4.49 -12.11
N ASP A 427 8.00 -4.03 -13.30
CA ASP A 427 8.91 -3.34 -14.22
C ASP A 427 9.24 -1.93 -13.72
N VAL A 428 8.27 -1.26 -13.08
CA VAL A 428 8.48 0.05 -12.48
C VAL A 428 7.72 0.13 -11.15
N VAL A 429 8.41 0.63 -10.11
CA VAL A 429 7.79 0.98 -8.83
C VAL A 429 8.00 2.46 -8.57
N LEU A 430 6.91 3.20 -8.38
CA LEU A 430 6.89 4.65 -8.20
C LEU A 430 6.23 5.02 -6.88
N GLY A 431 6.54 6.17 -6.33
CA GLY A 431 5.76 6.69 -5.21
C GLY A 431 6.45 7.78 -4.40
N ASN A 432 5.66 8.42 -3.55
CA ASN A 432 6.09 9.28 -2.46
C ASN A 432 5.55 8.70 -1.15
N PRO A 433 6.24 7.71 -0.56
CA PRO A 433 5.76 7.03 0.64
C PRO A 433 5.76 7.98 1.86
N PRO A 434 5.02 7.66 2.94
CA PRO A 434 5.03 8.42 4.18
C PRO A 434 6.44 8.63 4.76
N TRP A 435 6.70 9.82 5.36
CA TRP A 435 8.01 10.17 5.91
C TRP A 435 8.05 10.15 7.44
N GLU A 436 7.33 9.26 8.07
CA GLU A 436 7.07 9.25 9.50
C GLU A 436 7.87 8.18 10.24
N ARG A 437 7.96 8.32 11.56
CA ARG A 437 8.57 7.31 12.41
C ARG A 437 7.55 6.25 12.77
N ILE A 438 7.97 4.98 12.74
CA ILE A 438 7.12 3.88 13.22
C ILE A 438 7.08 3.90 14.76
N LYS A 439 6.46 4.96 15.31
CA LYS A 439 6.26 5.08 16.74
C LYS A 439 5.25 6.19 17.05
N ILE A 440 4.43 6.00 18.07
CA ILE A 440 3.49 7.04 18.50
C ILE A 440 4.24 8.24 19.07
N GLN A 441 3.88 9.41 18.58
CA GLN A 441 4.25 10.70 19.16
C GLN A 441 3.16 11.09 20.15
N GLU A 442 3.40 10.89 21.47
CA GLU A 442 2.40 11.14 22.53
C GLU A 442 1.73 12.52 22.41
N LYS A 443 2.53 13.57 22.12
CA LYS A 443 1.99 14.94 21.99
C LYS A 443 1.00 15.05 20.83
N GLU A 444 1.30 14.44 19.69
CA GLU A 444 0.48 14.48 18.50
C GLU A 444 -0.78 13.62 18.69
N TRP A 445 -0.62 12.45 19.30
CA TRP A 445 -1.73 11.54 19.57
C TRP A 445 -2.78 12.15 20.51
N PHE A 446 -2.34 12.88 21.54
CA PHE A 446 -3.24 13.53 22.50
C PHE A 446 -3.68 14.94 22.05
N ALA A 447 -3.09 15.53 21.00
CA ALA A 447 -3.40 16.89 20.59
C ALA A 447 -4.90 17.12 20.30
N THR A 448 -5.55 16.13 19.71
CA THR A 448 -6.99 16.16 19.37
C THR A 448 -7.88 15.51 20.42
N ARG A 449 -7.33 14.69 21.32
CA ARG A 449 -8.09 13.85 22.25
C ARG A 449 -8.08 14.41 23.67
N ASP A 450 -6.94 14.92 24.10
CA ASP A 450 -6.75 15.59 25.40
C ASP A 450 -5.66 16.66 25.31
N PRO A 451 -6.04 17.93 25.07
CA PRO A 451 -5.10 19.05 24.96
C PRO A 451 -4.27 19.30 26.23
N ALA A 452 -4.76 18.90 27.42
CA ALA A 452 -4.02 19.07 28.67
C ALA A 452 -2.82 18.11 28.71
N ILE A 453 -2.99 16.87 28.29
CA ILE A 453 -1.92 15.89 28.17
C ILE A 453 -0.93 16.30 27.06
N ALA A 454 -1.43 16.74 25.91
CA ALA A 454 -0.60 17.20 24.80
C ALA A 454 0.28 18.41 25.19
N GLY A 455 -0.32 19.38 25.93
CA GLY A 455 0.32 20.59 26.42
C GLY A 455 1.20 20.42 27.64
N ALA A 456 1.34 19.21 28.19
CA ALA A 456 2.15 18.96 29.38
C ALA A 456 3.61 19.46 29.19
N PRO A 457 4.18 20.21 30.17
CA PRO A 457 5.45 20.92 30.00
C PRO A 457 6.66 19.98 29.84
N THR A 458 6.57 18.76 30.37
CA THR A 458 7.65 17.76 30.28
C THR A 458 7.11 16.38 29.97
N ALA A 459 7.93 15.51 29.40
CA ALA A 459 7.59 14.11 29.15
C ALA A 459 7.18 13.37 30.46
N ALA A 460 7.82 13.70 31.59
CA ALA A 460 7.49 13.12 32.88
C ALA A 460 6.09 13.56 33.38
N ALA A 461 5.74 14.84 33.20
CA ALA A 461 4.41 15.34 33.53
C ALA A 461 3.34 14.68 32.64
N ARG A 462 3.61 14.56 31.33
CA ARG A 462 2.69 13.91 30.39
C ARG A 462 2.46 12.44 30.76
N ARG A 463 3.49 11.68 31.07
CA ARG A 463 3.36 10.28 31.53
C ARG A 463 2.47 10.15 32.75
N ARG A 464 2.60 11.07 33.75
CA ARG A 464 1.72 11.06 34.92
C ARG A 464 0.27 11.29 34.55
N LEU A 465 -0.01 12.25 33.66
CA LEU A 465 -1.37 12.50 33.19
C LEU A 465 -1.93 11.30 32.42
N ILE A 466 -1.13 10.66 31.58
CA ILE A 466 -1.53 9.42 30.88
C ILE A 466 -1.85 8.31 31.88
N GLU A 467 -1.06 8.14 32.93
CA GLU A 467 -1.32 7.16 34.00
C GLU A 467 -2.61 7.46 34.76
N GLN A 468 -2.94 8.74 34.98
CA GLN A 468 -4.18 9.17 35.64
C GLN A 468 -5.44 8.82 34.81
N LEU A 469 -5.33 8.80 33.47
CA LEU A 469 -6.44 8.37 32.61
C LEU A 469 -6.96 6.98 32.96
N ARG A 470 -6.14 6.13 33.55
CA ARG A 470 -6.56 4.78 33.96
C ARG A 470 -7.72 4.82 34.95
N ASP A 471 -7.78 5.85 35.77
CA ASP A 471 -8.83 6.04 36.80
C ASP A 471 -9.89 7.07 36.35
N GLU A 472 -9.53 8.02 35.46
CA GLU A 472 -10.37 9.14 35.04
C GLU A 472 -11.12 8.86 33.71
N ASP A 473 -10.43 8.29 32.72
CA ASP A 473 -10.97 7.90 31.41
C ASP A 473 -10.31 6.59 30.90
N LEU A 474 -10.81 5.46 31.40
CA LEU A 474 -10.32 4.14 31.02
C LEU A 474 -10.41 3.89 29.50
N ARG A 475 -11.42 4.45 28.82
CA ARG A 475 -11.59 4.27 27.39
C ARG A 475 -10.44 4.92 26.62
N LEU A 476 -10.11 6.18 26.95
CA LEU A 476 -9.00 6.91 26.31
C LEU A 476 -7.66 6.24 26.62
N TYR A 477 -7.48 5.75 27.86
CA TYR A 477 -6.30 4.99 28.27
C TYR A 477 -6.14 3.70 27.44
N ASP A 478 -7.20 2.92 27.30
CA ASP A 478 -7.19 1.66 26.54
C ASP A 478 -6.92 1.93 25.03
N MET A 479 -7.52 2.95 24.46
CA MET A 479 -7.22 3.36 23.07
C MET A 479 -5.74 3.69 22.89
N PHE A 480 -5.18 4.52 23.78
CA PHE A 480 -3.77 4.90 23.71
C PHE A 480 -2.83 3.68 23.84
N THR A 481 -3.10 2.80 24.80
CA THR A 481 -2.26 1.63 25.03
C THR A 481 -2.35 0.60 23.91
N GLN A 482 -3.52 0.45 23.27
CA GLN A 482 -3.68 -0.39 22.08
C GLN A 482 -2.88 0.15 20.89
N ASP A 483 -2.99 1.45 20.61
CA ASP A 483 -2.24 2.09 19.53
C ASP A 483 -0.73 2.07 19.78
N LEU A 484 -0.31 2.31 21.03
CA LEU A 484 1.10 2.21 21.45
C LEU A 484 1.64 0.79 21.23
N ARG A 485 0.86 -0.23 21.60
CA ARG A 485 1.21 -1.63 21.38
C ARG A 485 1.28 -1.95 19.87
N LYS A 486 0.33 -1.47 19.08
CA LYS A 486 0.33 -1.67 17.62
C LYS A 486 1.62 -1.10 17.01
N ALA A 487 1.93 0.17 17.28
CA ALA A 487 3.15 0.80 16.77
C ALA A 487 4.45 0.12 17.26
N SER A 488 4.47 -0.36 18.51
CA SER A 488 5.57 -1.16 19.05
C SER A 488 5.70 -2.49 18.30
N GLY A 489 4.59 -3.15 17.99
CA GLY A 489 4.53 -4.38 17.22
C GLY A 489 5.03 -4.19 15.79
N ASP A 490 4.57 -3.15 15.10
CA ASP A 490 5.00 -2.81 13.73
C ASP A 490 6.52 -2.55 13.69
N SER A 491 7.02 -1.75 14.63
CA SER A 491 8.46 -1.49 14.75
C SER A 491 9.26 -2.77 15.05
N HIS A 492 8.73 -3.64 15.90
CA HIS A 492 9.35 -4.92 16.22
C HIS A 492 9.40 -5.84 14.99
N PHE A 493 8.30 -5.94 14.25
CA PHE A 493 8.25 -6.70 13.00
C PHE A 493 9.31 -6.22 12.00
N VAL A 494 9.36 -4.92 11.73
CA VAL A 494 10.33 -4.33 10.79
C VAL A 494 11.78 -4.66 11.19
N ARG A 495 12.10 -4.63 12.50
CA ARG A 495 13.44 -4.91 13.02
C ARG A 495 13.85 -6.37 12.94
N ASN A 496 12.92 -7.29 13.17
CA ASN A 496 13.24 -8.65 13.58
C ASN A 496 12.70 -9.73 12.63
N SER A 497 11.87 -9.35 11.65
CA SER A 497 11.33 -10.31 10.66
C SER A 497 12.36 -10.81 9.65
N GLY A 498 13.50 -10.11 9.53
CA GLY A 498 14.50 -10.39 8.49
C GLY A 498 14.14 -9.82 7.11
N ARG A 499 12.97 -9.19 6.98
CA ARG A 499 12.52 -8.57 5.72
C ARG A 499 13.31 -7.29 5.38
N TYR A 500 13.80 -6.58 6.39
CA TYR A 500 14.45 -5.28 6.27
C TYR A 500 15.88 -5.27 6.84
N PRO A 501 16.82 -6.04 6.28
CA PRO A 501 18.17 -6.15 6.80
C PRO A 501 18.96 -4.84 6.71
N LEU A 502 18.60 -3.93 5.81
CA LEU A 502 19.31 -2.69 5.56
C LEU A 502 18.72 -1.51 6.37
N CYS A 503 17.40 -1.36 6.37
CA CYS A 503 16.69 -0.22 6.97
C CYS A 503 16.00 -0.53 8.30
N GLY A 504 15.84 -1.79 8.71
CA GLY A 504 15.19 -2.20 9.96
C GLY A 504 16.03 -1.94 11.21
N ARG A 505 16.76 -0.83 11.30
CA ARG A 505 17.74 -0.52 12.35
C ARG A 505 17.56 0.90 12.92
N GLY A 506 18.04 1.12 14.13
CA GLY A 506 18.05 2.46 14.74
C GLY A 506 16.63 3.03 14.95
N ASP A 507 16.45 4.32 14.77
CA ASP A 507 15.13 4.99 14.81
C ASP A 507 14.49 4.87 13.42
N ILE A 508 13.57 3.90 13.29
CA ILE A 508 13.03 3.50 11.98
C ILE A 508 12.09 4.59 11.46
N ASN A 509 12.35 5.03 10.24
CA ASN A 509 11.48 5.92 9.50
C ASN A 509 10.82 5.16 8.33
N THR A 510 9.54 5.41 8.08
CA THR A 510 8.76 4.67 7.06
C THR A 510 9.37 4.80 5.67
N TYR A 511 9.82 6.00 5.26
CA TYR A 511 10.40 6.22 3.93
C TYR A 511 11.61 5.32 3.65
N THR A 512 12.43 4.99 4.66
CA THR A 512 13.59 4.14 4.47
C THR A 512 13.19 2.69 4.22
N VAL A 513 12.19 2.22 4.98
CA VAL A 513 11.63 0.87 4.85
C VAL A 513 10.87 0.74 3.53
N PHE A 514 10.15 1.79 3.09
CA PHE A 514 9.54 1.83 1.77
C PHE A 514 10.58 1.77 0.64
N ALA A 515 11.68 2.52 0.73
CA ALA A 515 12.75 2.48 -0.27
C ALA A 515 13.35 1.07 -0.40
N GLU A 516 13.57 0.37 0.71
CA GLU A 516 14.02 -1.03 0.70
C GLU A 516 12.94 -1.97 0.15
N THR A 517 11.66 -1.75 0.51
CA THR A 517 10.53 -2.52 -0.05
C THR A 517 10.45 -2.35 -1.55
N MET A 518 10.39 -1.11 -2.05
CA MET A 518 10.27 -0.81 -3.48
C MET A 518 11.40 -1.46 -4.30
N ARG A 519 12.62 -1.46 -3.75
CA ARG A 519 13.76 -2.14 -4.37
C ARG A 519 13.59 -3.66 -4.42
N ASN A 520 12.96 -4.27 -3.42
CA ASN A 520 12.70 -5.70 -3.40
C ASN A 520 11.51 -6.12 -4.27
N LEU A 521 10.66 -5.18 -4.67
CA LEU A 521 9.49 -5.44 -5.49
C LEU A 521 9.75 -5.36 -7.00
N ILE A 522 10.86 -4.75 -7.44
CA ILE A 522 11.18 -4.68 -8.87
C ILE A 522 11.77 -5.99 -9.38
N SER A 523 11.49 -6.28 -10.65
CA SER A 523 12.16 -7.35 -11.39
C SER A 523 13.67 -7.06 -11.55
N SER A 524 14.43 -8.05 -11.97
CA SER A 524 15.87 -7.87 -12.23
C SER A 524 16.18 -6.76 -13.24
N ARG A 525 15.25 -6.42 -14.14
CA ARG A 525 15.35 -5.31 -15.11
C ARG A 525 14.52 -4.10 -14.77
N GLY A 526 13.78 -4.15 -13.68
CA GLY A 526 12.87 -3.10 -13.24
C GLY A 526 13.58 -1.86 -12.70
N ARG A 527 12.80 -0.81 -12.48
CA ARG A 527 13.27 0.46 -11.91
C ARG A 527 12.38 0.95 -10.79
N VAL A 528 12.99 1.61 -9.82
CA VAL A 528 12.29 2.35 -8.76
C VAL A 528 12.46 3.84 -9.00
N GLY A 529 11.40 4.61 -8.84
CA GLY A 529 11.43 6.06 -8.72
C GLY A 529 10.73 6.49 -7.43
N VAL A 530 11.46 7.07 -6.48
CA VAL A 530 10.90 7.38 -5.16
C VAL A 530 11.27 8.79 -4.68
N VAL A 531 10.29 9.46 -4.05
CA VAL A 531 10.50 10.74 -3.35
C VAL A 531 10.72 10.44 -1.88
N VAL A 532 11.87 10.82 -1.35
CA VAL A 532 12.25 10.55 0.04
C VAL A 532 13.02 11.73 0.65
N PRO A 533 13.02 11.91 1.99
CA PRO A 533 13.93 12.84 2.63
C PRO A 533 15.39 12.58 2.25
N SER A 534 16.21 13.65 2.13
CA SER A 534 17.65 13.54 1.78
C SER A 534 18.45 12.73 2.80
N GLY A 535 17.89 12.50 3.99
CA GLY A 535 18.40 11.56 4.99
C GLY A 535 18.65 10.15 4.47
N ILE A 536 18.02 9.74 3.35
CA ILE A 536 18.28 8.45 2.70
C ILE A 536 19.78 8.27 2.34
N ALA A 537 20.45 9.36 1.98
CA ALA A 537 21.86 9.37 1.60
C ALA A 537 22.80 9.94 2.70
N THR A 538 22.27 10.63 3.72
CA THR A 538 23.07 11.41 4.66
C THR A 538 22.99 10.95 6.10
N ASP A 539 21.95 10.21 6.50
CA ASP A 539 21.75 9.78 7.88
C ASP A 539 22.54 8.50 8.20
N ASP A 540 23.04 8.40 9.42
CA ASP A 540 23.76 7.21 9.89
C ASP A 540 22.90 5.93 9.88
N THR A 541 21.59 6.08 10.09
CA THR A 541 20.64 4.95 10.09
C THR A 541 20.44 4.33 8.70
N THR A 542 20.66 5.10 7.64
CA THR A 542 20.47 4.69 6.23
C THR A 542 21.77 4.35 5.51
N LYS A 543 22.93 4.57 6.16
CA LYS A 543 24.24 4.36 5.53
C LYS A 543 24.42 2.95 4.92
N VAL A 544 23.89 1.91 5.60
CA VAL A 544 24.02 0.52 5.12
C VAL A 544 23.21 0.33 3.84
N PHE A 545 22.01 0.91 3.77
CA PHE A 545 21.19 0.89 2.55
C PHE A 545 21.87 1.65 1.41
N PHE A 546 22.34 2.87 1.69
CA PHE A 546 23.00 3.69 0.68
C PHE A 546 24.30 3.05 0.19
N GLN A 547 25.11 2.49 1.10
CA GLN A 547 26.30 1.73 0.75
C GLN A 547 25.97 0.55 -0.18
N ASP A 548 24.94 -0.24 0.15
CA ASP A 548 24.55 -1.42 -0.63
C ASP A 548 24.09 -1.03 -2.05
N ILE A 549 23.32 0.05 -2.23
CA ILE A 549 22.92 0.50 -3.57
C ILE A 549 24.09 1.03 -4.40
N MET A 550 25.10 1.61 -3.75
CA MET A 550 26.31 2.08 -4.41
C MET A 550 27.23 0.92 -4.79
N GLU A 551 27.47 -0.04 -3.89
CA GLU A 551 28.30 -1.22 -4.14
C GLU A 551 27.71 -2.09 -5.24
N LYS A 552 26.40 -2.30 -5.23
CA LYS A 552 25.67 -3.05 -6.27
C LYS A 552 25.47 -2.25 -7.56
N ARG A 553 25.88 -0.96 -7.57
CA ARG A 553 25.71 -0.05 -8.70
C ARG A 553 24.27 0.01 -9.20
N SER A 554 23.31 -0.02 -8.27
CA SER A 554 21.89 0.04 -8.57
C SER A 554 21.34 1.47 -8.55
N LEU A 555 22.08 2.45 -8.03
CA LEU A 555 21.69 3.85 -8.08
C LEU A 555 21.80 4.37 -9.51
N VAL A 556 20.71 4.96 -10.03
CA VAL A 556 20.62 5.58 -11.36
C VAL A 556 20.75 7.09 -11.25
N SER A 557 19.98 7.71 -10.34
CA SER A 557 20.05 9.14 -10.08
C SER A 557 19.66 9.48 -8.64
N LEU A 558 20.23 10.58 -8.14
CA LEU A 558 19.84 11.21 -6.88
C LEU A 558 19.80 12.73 -7.10
N TYR A 559 18.58 13.28 -7.10
CA TYR A 559 18.35 14.72 -7.26
C TYR A 559 17.85 15.30 -5.94
N ASP A 560 18.71 16.07 -5.27
CA ASP A 560 18.44 16.67 -3.96
C ASP A 560 17.83 18.06 -4.06
N PHE A 561 16.74 18.29 -3.36
CA PHE A 561 15.95 19.51 -3.37
C PHE A 561 15.91 20.15 -1.99
N GLU A 562 15.91 21.47 -1.97
CA GLU A 562 15.56 22.26 -0.78
C GLU A 562 14.13 22.79 -0.88
N ASN A 563 13.31 22.57 0.15
CA ASN A 563 11.91 23.01 0.16
C ASN A 563 11.71 24.53 0.37
N ARG A 564 12.75 25.34 0.14
CA ARG A 564 12.71 26.82 0.35
C ARG A 564 11.69 27.56 -0.51
N LYS A 565 11.31 27.00 -1.66
CA LYS A 565 10.30 27.54 -2.56
C LYS A 565 8.89 26.99 -2.31
N GLY A 566 8.73 26.17 -1.27
CA GLY A 566 7.43 25.63 -0.88
C GLY A 566 6.88 24.61 -1.88
N ILE A 567 7.73 23.76 -2.47
CA ILE A 567 7.31 22.64 -3.32
C ILE A 567 6.32 21.76 -2.57
N PHE A 568 6.59 21.52 -1.28
CA PHE A 568 5.66 20.94 -0.32
C PHE A 568 5.23 22.02 0.69
N PRO A 569 4.09 22.69 0.48
CA PRO A 569 3.67 23.83 1.32
C PRO A 569 3.41 23.45 2.79
N ALA A 570 2.99 22.22 3.04
CA ALA A 570 2.68 21.71 4.39
C ALA A 570 3.94 21.27 5.17
N ILE A 571 5.11 21.20 4.51
CA ILE A 571 6.37 20.77 5.11
C ILE A 571 7.26 21.96 5.40
N ASP A 572 7.97 21.92 6.54
CA ASP A 572 8.94 22.97 6.92
C ASP A 572 9.93 23.24 5.78
N SER A 573 10.12 24.51 5.46
CA SER A 573 10.98 24.96 4.35
C SER A 573 12.46 24.54 4.50
N ARG A 574 12.88 24.11 5.68
CA ARG A 574 14.25 23.62 5.97
C ARG A 574 14.44 22.14 5.62
N ILE A 575 13.35 21.41 5.41
CA ILE A 575 13.43 20.00 5.05
C ILE A 575 13.94 19.88 3.62
N LYS A 576 14.91 18.97 3.45
CA LYS A 576 15.43 18.57 2.14
C LYS A 576 14.87 17.21 1.78
N PHE A 577 14.63 17.01 0.49
CA PHE A 577 14.16 15.75 -0.04
C PHE A 577 14.85 15.43 -1.37
N SER A 578 14.87 14.18 -1.74
CA SER A 578 15.54 13.71 -2.94
C SER A 578 14.61 12.87 -3.80
N LEU A 579 14.73 13.02 -5.11
CA LEU A 579 14.22 12.05 -6.08
C LEU A 579 15.31 11.01 -6.28
N VAL A 580 15.01 9.76 -5.94
CA VAL A 580 15.96 8.66 -6.05
C VAL A 580 15.46 7.66 -7.07
N THR A 581 16.29 7.37 -8.08
CA THR A 581 16.02 6.30 -9.05
C THR A 581 17.01 5.16 -8.86
N MET A 582 16.48 3.95 -8.74
CA MET A 582 17.27 2.73 -8.62
C MET A 582 16.89 1.73 -9.72
N ALA A 583 17.84 0.87 -10.12
CA ALA A 583 17.63 -0.19 -11.11
C ALA A 583 17.84 -1.57 -10.50
N GLY A 584 17.21 -2.58 -11.07
CA GLY A 584 17.39 -3.99 -10.73
C GLY A 584 18.78 -4.53 -11.11
N SER A 585 19.10 -5.71 -10.60
CA SER A 585 20.43 -6.33 -10.72
C SER A 585 20.82 -6.71 -12.16
N GLY A 586 19.85 -6.98 -13.01
CA GLY A 586 20.01 -7.39 -14.41
C GLY A 586 19.98 -6.25 -15.44
N SER A 587 19.98 -4.99 -14.98
CA SER A 587 20.02 -3.83 -15.88
C SER A 587 21.31 -3.83 -16.71
N ALA A 588 21.15 -3.84 -18.05
CA ALA A 588 22.25 -4.07 -18.98
C ALA A 588 23.28 -2.92 -19.05
N GLU A 589 22.89 -1.70 -18.75
CA GLU A 589 23.75 -0.52 -18.77
C GLU A 589 23.95 0.06 -17.38
N ARG A 590 25.08 -0.26 -16.77
CA ARG A 590 25.52 0.37 -15.52
C ARG A 590 26.26 1.68 -15.85
N LYS A 591 25.49 2.71 -16.23
CA LYS A 591 26.02 4.07 -16.37
C LYS A 591 26.41 4.63 -14.98
N PRO A 592 27.32 5.61 -14.92
CA PRO A 592 27.49 6.39 -13.71
C PRO A 592 26.16 6.98 -13.26
N ALA A 593 25.93 7.04 -11.94
CA ALA A 593 24.73 7.66 -11.39
C ALA A 593 24.80 9.18 -11.57
N ASP A 594 23.65 9.78 -11.88
CA ASP A 594 23.51 11.23 -12.01
C ASP A 594 23.17 11.84 -10.64
N PHE A 595 23.88 12.94 -10.30
CA PHE A 595 23.66 13.66 -9.05
C PHE A 595 23.38 15.13 -9.33
N VAL A 596 22.33 15.66 -8.71
CA VAL A 596 22.04 17.09 -8.62
C VAL A 596 21.84 17.43 -7.14
N PHE A 597 22.40 18.56 -6.69
CA PHE A 597 22.28 18.98 -5.31
C PHE A 597 21.73 20.41 -5.22
N PHE A 598 20.93 20.65 -4.17
CA PHE A 598 20.37 21.95 -3.84
C PHE A 598 19.42 22.55 -4.88
N ALA A 599 18.76 21.72 -5.70
CA ALA A 599 17.72 22.17 -6.62
C ALA A 599 16.56 22.83 -5.84
N LEU A 600 16.00 23.88 -6.40
CA LEU A 600 14.88 24.64 -5.82
C LEU A 600 13.58 24.43 -6.61
N ARG A 601 13.68 23.93 -7.85
CA ARG A 601 12.58 23.66 -8.75
C ARG A 601 12.93 22.47 -9.64
N ALA A 602 11.90 21.75 -10.10
CA ALA A 602 12.12 20.65 -11.05
C ALA A 602 12.78 21.12 -12.37
N GLY A 603 12.56 22.39 -12.76
CA GLY A 603 13.21 22.99 -13.93
C GLY A 603 14.74 23.05 -13.82
N ASP A 604 15.29 23.13 -12.61
CA ASP A 604 16.74 23.18 -12.37
C ASP A 604 17.43 21.88 -12.83
N LEU A 605 16.70 20.75 -12.93
CA LEU A 605 17.22 19.47 -13.42
C LEU A 605 17.52 19.48 -14.93
N LYS A 606 17.00 20.45 -15.67
CA LYS A 606 17.17 20.58 -17.14
C LYS A 606 18.24 21.61 -17.51
N ASP A 607 18.76 22.31 -16.50
CA ASP A 607 19.81 23.30 -16.69
C ASP A 607 21.18 22.60 -16.57
N PRO A 608 22.02 22.61 -17.63
CA PRO A 608 23.32 21.95 -17.60
C PRO A 608 24.39 22.71 -16.78
N ASP A 609 24.11 23.97 -16.37
CA ASP A 609 24.99 24.85 -15.61
C ASP A 609 24.54 24.92 -14.13
#